data_d7e662d2c7c4eeb94ab51c1c0bb5d58b
#
_entry.id   d7e662d2c7c4eeb94ab51c1c0bb5d58b
#
_cell.length_a   1.000
_cell.length_b   1.000
_cell.length_c   1.000
_cell.angle_alpha   90.00
_cell.angle_beta   90.00
_cell.angle_gamma   90.00
#
_symmetry.space_group_name_H-M   'P 1'
#
loop_
_entity.id
_entity.type
_entity.pdbx_description
1 polymer ?
#
loop_
_entity_poly.entity_id
_entity_poly.type
_entity_poly.pdbx_seq_one_letter_code
_entity_poly.pdbx_strand_id
1 'polypeptide(L)'
;IVLCSVGILLMNLGRERGPEGWRRAFHLDRGAALALLCALLLVLASFMLKEATSVFAFLNPRVGSGRFEAADFTLFHTTWMEVLIRSGYLWRRRPGEFQQVPRHWRRMALIGVTGFAGSLCWFWAFSLTLVVYVKAVGQLESVFAVVLALVVWREREVVRQLPAVALLVLGIVVVLFS
;
A
#
# COMPACT_ATOMS: atom_id res chain seq x y z
N ILE A 1 14.33 -8.14 6.01
CA ILE A 1 13.04 -8.69 5.59
C ILE A 1 12.47 -9.59 6.70
N VAL A 2 13.17 -10.61 7.20
CA VAL A 2 12.67 -11.52 8.25
C VAL A 2 12.25 -10.76 9.52
N LEU A 3 13.06 -9.81 9.98
CA LEU A 3 12.73 -8.95 11.14
C LEU A 3 11.44 -8.14 10.93
N CYS A 4 11.24 -7.55 9.75
CA CYS A 4 10.01 -6.84 9.42
C CYS A 4 8.80 -7.79 9.44
N SER A 5 8.95 -8.99 8.85
CA SER A 5 7.88 -9.99 8.83
C SER A 5 7.50 -10.46 10.23
N VAL A 6 8.48 -10.69 11.10
CA VAL A 6 8.26 -11.05 12.51
C VAL A 6 7.59 -9.90 13.27
N GLY A 7 8.02 -8.65 13.04
CA GLY A 7 7.39 -7.46 13.63
C GLY A 7 5.91 -7.35 13.29
N ILE A 8 5.55 -7.53 12.00
CA ILE A 8 4.16 -7.51 11.54
C ILE A 8 3.36 -8.66 12.15
N LEU A 9 3.93 -9.86 12.21
CA LEU A 9 3.29 -11.03 12.81
C LEU A 9 2.99 -10.79 14.30
N LEU A 10 3.96 -10.27 15.05
CA LEU A 10 3.80 -9.93 16.47
C LEU A 10 2.77 -8.82 16.69
N MET A 11 2.73 -7.83 15.78
CA MET A 11 1.72 -6.76 15.85
C MET A 11 0.30 -7.31 15.70
N ASN A 12 0.11 -8.25 14.77
CA ASN A 12 -1.19 -8.92 14.58
C ASN A 12 -1.56 -9.85 15.75
N LEU A 13 -0.59 -10.58 16.29
CA LEU A 13 -0.80 -11.46 17.46
C LEU A 13 -1.09 -10.68 18.73
N GLY A 14 -0.49 -9.50 18.91
CA GLY A 14 -0.73 -8.64 20.07
C GLY A 14 -2.16 -8.06 20.13
N ARG A 15 -2.89 -8.10 19.01
CA ARG A 15 -4.29 -7.66 18.93
C ARG A 15 -5.29 -8.70 19.45
N GLU A 16 -4.95 -9.98 19.45
CA GLU A 16 -5.82 -11.04 19.90
C GLU A 16 -5.49 -11.49 21.34
N ARG A 17 -6.51 -11.64 22.18
CA ARG A 17 -6.36 -12.00 23.59
C ARG A 17 -6.30 -13.52 23.79
N GLY A 18 -5.21 -14.01 24.42
CA GLY A 18 -5.12 -15.35 25.02
C GLY A 18 -4.44 -16.43 24.17
N PRO A 19 -4.19 -17.61 24.76
CA PRO A 19 -3.51 -18.73 24.09
C PRO A 19 -4.27 -19.30 22.88
N GLU A 20 -5.57 -19.01 22.77
CA GLU A 20 -6.36 -19.34 21.59
C GLU A 20 -6.08 -18.41 20.38
N GLY A 21 -5.57 -17.20 20.62
CA GLY A 21 -5.19 -16.27 19.56
C GLY A 21 -4.13 -16.86 18.63
N TRP A 22 -3.14 -17.58 19.19
CA TRP A 22 -2.13 -18.28 18.41
C TRP A 22 -2.71 -19.37 17.49
N ARG A 23 -3.66 -20.13 17.98
CA ARG A 23 -4.31 -21.17 17.17
C ARG A 23 -5.17 -20.57 16.07
N ARG A 24 -5.85 -19.45 16.33
CA ARG A 24 -6.66 -18.73 15.32
C ARG A 24 -5.79 -18.00 14.28
N ALA A 25 -4.64 -17.44 14.67
CA ALA A 25 -3.71 -16.81 13.73
C ALA A 25 -3.19 -17.78 12.66
N PHE A 26 -3.11 -19.08 12.95
CA PHE A 26 -2.74 -20.13 12.01
C PHE A 26 -3.95 -20.83 11.34
N HIS A 27 -5.17 -20.53 11.76
CA HIS A 27 -6.36 -20.99 11.07
C HIS A 27 -6.56 -20.12 9.81
N LEU A 28 -6.32 -20.71 8.64
CA LEU A 28 -6.66 -20.12 7.36
C LEU A 28 -8.19 -20.12 7.19
N ASP A 29 -8.85 -19.14 7.80
CA ASP A 29 -10.23 -18.89 7.47
C ASP A 29 -10.33 -18.21 6.08
N ARG A 30 -11.53 -18.07 5.54
CA ARG A 30 -11.76 -17.46 4.23
C ARG A 30 -11.23 -16.01 4.19
N GLY A 31 -11.30 -15.28 5.30
CA GLY A 31 -10.80 -13.91 5.42
C GLY A 31 -9.28 -13.85 5.33
N ALA A 32 -8.59 -14.72 6.08
CA ALA A 32 -7.13 -14.82 6.06
C ALA A 32 -6.61 -15.25 4.68
N ALA A 33 -7.27 -16.21 4.02
CA ALA A 33 -6.91 -16.63 2.67
C ALA A 33 -7.06 -15.49 1.65
N LEU A 34 -8.15 -14.72 1.71
CA LEU A 34 -8.37 -13.55 0.87
C LEU A 34 -7.33 -12.45 1.13
N ALA A 35 -7.00 -12.18 2.40
CA ALA A 35 -5.97 -11.20 2.76
C ALA A 35 -4.59 -11.60 2.22
N LEU A 36 -4.25 -12.89 2.30
CA LEU A 36 -3.00 -13.42 1.74
C LEU A 36 -2.96 -13.29 0.22
N LEU A 37 -4.07 -13.60 -0.45
CA LEU A 37 -4.20 -13.42 -1.91
C LEU A 37 -4.04 -11.95 -2.29
N CYS A 38 -4.71 -11.03 -1.59
CA CYS A 38 -4.55 -9.59 -1.81
C CYS A 38 -3.10 -9.13 -1.62
N ALA A 39 -2.42 -9.61 -0.57
CA ALA A 39 -1.02 -9.28 -0.32
C ALA A 39 -0.12 -9.78 -1.46
N LEU A 40 -0.32 -11.02 -1.93
CA LEU A 40 0.41 -11.58 -3.07
C LEU A 40 0.20 -10.77 -4.35
N LEU A 41 -1.05 -10.43 -4.65
CA LEU A 41 -1.40 -9.61 -5.82
C LEU A 41 -0.78 -8.21 -5.74
N LEU A 42 -0.74 -7.58 -4.56
CA LEU A 42 -0.10 -6.28 -4.35
C LEU A 42 1.43 -6.34 -4.56
N VAL A 43 2.08 -7.42 -4.12
CA VAL A 43 3.51 -7.64 -4.38
C VAL A 43 3.74 -7.80 -5.88
N LEU A 44 2.98 -8.68 -6.54
CA LEU A 44 3.09 -8.90 -7.98
C LEU A 44 2.85 -7.60 -8.77
N ALA A 45 1.81 -6.85 -8.43
CA ALA A 45 1.52 -5.56 -9.04
C ALA A 45 2.69 -4.56 -8.90
N SER A 46 3.37 -4.55 -7.75
CA SER A 46 4.52 -3.68 -7.52
C SER A 46 5.71 -4.03 -8.42
N PHE A 47 5.96 -5.32 -8.64
CA PHE A 47 6.99 -5.77 -9.58
C PHE A 47 6.61 -5.48 -11.03
N MET A 48 5.37 -5.76 -11.43
CA MET A 48 4.88 -5.44 -12.77
C MET A 48 4.96 -3.94 -13.07
N LEU A 49 4.66 -3.11 -12.09
CA LEU A 49 4.78 -1.66 -12.18
C LEU A 49 6.23 -1.23 -12.42
N LYS A 50 7.16 -1.80 -11.66
CA LYS A 50 8.59 -1.53 -11.82
C LYS A 50 9.07 -1.92 -13.22
N GLU A 51 8.70 -3.12 -13.69
CA GLU A 51 9.04 -3.58 -15.04
C GLU A 51 8.42 -2.69 -16.12
N ALA A 52 7.15 -2.34 -16.02
CA ALA A 52 6.49 -1.45 -16.97
C ALA A 52 7.21 -0.10 -17.08
N THR A 53 7.62 0.48 -15.95
CA THR A 53 8.36 1.74 -15.92
C THR A 53 9.75 1.59 -16.57
N SER A 54 10.45 0.47 -16.31
CA SER A 54 11.78 0.22 -16.87
C SER A 54 11.74 -0.03 -18.39
N VAL A 55 10.77 -0.80 -18.85
CA VAL A 55 10.55 -1.07 -20.29
C VAL A 55 10.20 0.21 -21.03
N PHE A 56 9.32 1.04 -20.48
CA PHE A 56 8.99 2.33 -21.08
C PHE A 56 10.20 3.24 -21.21
N ALA A 57 11.01 3.35 -20.16
CA ALA A 57 12.26 4.14 -20.19
C ALA A 57 13.25 3.62 -21.24
N PHE A 58 13.35 2.28 -21.39
CA PHE A 58 14.20 1.65 -22.39
C PHE A 58 13.74 1.92 -23.84
N LEU A 59 12.43 1.82 -24.10
CA LEU A 59 11.86 1.99 -25.43
C LEU A 59 11.82 3.46 -25.88
N ASN A 60 11.87 4.41 -24.96
CA ASN A 60 11.76 5.84 -25.24
C ASN A 60 12.95 6.65 -24.71
N PRO A 61 14.17 6.45 -25.23
CA PRO A 61 15.37 7.11 -24.72
C PRO A 61 15.36 8.64 -24.86
N ARG A 62 14.50 9.18 -25.75
CA ARG A 62 14.35 10.63 -25.94
C ARG A 62 13.40 11.30 -24.93
N VAL A 63 12.40 10.57 -24.46
CA VAL A 63 11.45 11.01 -23.42
C VAL A 63 11.96 10.60 -22.04
N GLY A 64 12.76 9.56 -21.96
CA GLY A 64 13.19 8.90 -20.74
C GLY A 64 14.55 9.32 -20.21
N SER A 65 15.03 10.54 -20.47
CA SER A 65 16.17 11.07 -19.71
C SER A 65 15.83 11.27 -18.24
N GLY A 66 14.52 11.30 -17.88
CA GLY A 66 14.00 11.36 -16.54
C GLY A 66 13.27 10.07 -16.12
N ARG A 67 13.80 9.38 -15.13
CA ARG A 67 13.11 8.24 -14.48
C ARG A 67 11.71 8.62 -14.01
N PHE A 68 11.48 9.89 -13.71
CA PHE A 68 10.19 10.45 -13.31
C PHE A 68 9.19 10.47 -14.45
N GLU A 69 9.60 10.85 -15.67
CA GLU A 69 8.71 10.89 -16.84
C GLU A 69 8.14 9.51 -17.19
N ALA A 70 8.97 8.46 -17.08
CA ALA A 70 8.52 7.08 -17.26
C ALA A 70 7.52 6.65 -16.18
N ALA A 71 7.75 7.08 -14.94
CA ALA A 71 6.85 6.82 -13.82
C ALA A 71 5.51 7.55 -14.01
N ASP A 72 5.54 8.82 -14.40
CA ASP A 72 4.36 9.66 -14.62
C ASP A 72 3.52 9.10 -15.78
N PHE A 73 4.16 8.70 -16.88
CA PHE A 73 3.48 8.08 -18.01
C PHE A 73 2.80 6.76 -17.60
N THR A 74 3.51 5.92 -16.87
CA THR A 74 2.97 4.64 -16.37
C THR A 74 1.81 4.86 -15.41
N LEU A 75 1.92 5.84 -14.49
CA LEU A 75 0.85 6.24 -13.59
C LEU A 75 -0.38 6.74 -14.36
N PHE A 76 -0.18 7.60 -15.36
CA PHE A 76 -1.28 8.12 -16.16
C PHE A 76 -2.06 6.99 -16.83
N HIS A 77 -1.36 6.06 -17.49
CA HIS A 77 -2.02 4.95 -18.20
C HIS A 77 -2.72 3.99 -17.25
N THR A 78 -2.09 3.62 -16.15
CA THR A 78 -2.70 2.72 -15.15
C THR A 78 -3.93 3.35 -14.52
N THR A 79 -3.87 4.63 -14.15
CA THR A 79 -5.01 5.37 -13.58
C THR A 79 -6.15 5.49 -14.61
N TRP A 80 -5.83 5.79 -15.86
CA TRP A 80 -6.82 5.90 -16.92
C TRP A 80 -7.53 4.56 -17.17
N MET A 81 -6.77 3.48 -17.28
CA MET A 81 -7.35 2.12 -17.42
C MET A 81 -8.22 1.75 -16.20
N GLU A 82 -7.78 2.08 -15.00
CA GLU A 82 -8.54 1.83 -13.77
C GLU A 82 -9.87 2.60 -13.77
N VAL A 83 -9.85 3.88 -14.16
CA VAL A 83 -11.05 4.71 -14.29
C VAL A 83 -12.01 4.11 -15.31
N LEU A 84 -11.53 3.69 -16.48
CA LEU A 84 -12.38 3.10 -17.51
C LEU A 84 -13.03 1.79 -17.03
N ILE A 85 -12.25 0.90 -16.44
CA ILE A 85 -12.74 -0.40 -15.95
C ILE A 85 -13.77 -0.19 -14.83
N ARG A 86 -13.45 0.65 -13.83
CA ARG A 86 -14.33 0.89 -12.68
C ARG A 86 -15.60 1.64 -13.10
N SER A 87 -15.48 2.65 -13.97
CA SER A 87 -16.63 3.40 -14.48
C SER A 87 -17.55 2.51 -15.32
N GLY A 88 -16.99 1.67 -16.18
CA GLY A 88 -17.75 0.70 -16.97
C GLY A 88 -18.49 -0.33 -16.09
N TYR A 89 -17.81 -0.84 -15.07
CA TYR A 89 -18.43 -1.75 -14.09
C TYR A 89 -19.57 -1.07 -13.33
N LEU A 90 -19.34 0.14 -12.83
CA LEU A 90 -20.31 0.90 -12.04
C LEU A 90 -21.53 1.25 -12.88
N TRP A 91 -21.33 1.73 -14.12
CA TRP A 91 -22.41 2.02 -15.05
C TRP A 91 -23.32 0.80 -15.27
N ARG A 92 -22.71 -0.38 -15.44
CA ARG A 92 -23.46 -1.60 -15.73
C ARG A 92 -24.18 -2.17 -14.52
N ARG A 93 -23.60 -2.06 -13.32
CA ARG A 93 -24.10 -2.68 -12.09
C ARG A 93 -24.86 -1.75 -11.17
N ARG A 94 -24.51 -0.46 -11.13
CA ARG A 94 -25.08 0.53 -10.19
C ARG A 94 -25.17 1.93 -10.81
N PRO A 95 -26.00 2.14 -11.84
CA PRO A 95 -26.07 3.44 -12.53
C PRO A 95 -26.50 4.60 -11.62
N GLY A 96 -27.27 4.33 -10.56
CA GLY A 96 -27.71 5.37 -9.62
C GLY A 96 -26.58 6.01 -8.78
N GLU A 97 -25.43 5.35 -8.66
CA GLU A 97 -24.28 5.91 -7.94
C GLU A 97 -23.64 7.10 -8.69
N PHE A 98 -23.69 7.09 -10.03
CA PHE A 98 -23.21 8.21 -10.83
C PHE A 98 -23.99 9.51 -10.57
N GLN A 99 -25.27 9.42 -10.24
CA GLN A 99 -26.09 10.60 -9.93
C GLN A 99 -25.68 11.28 -8.62
N GLN A 100 -24.95 10.57 -7.75
CA GLN A 100 -24.46 11.13 -6.49
C GLN A 100 -23.14 11.88 -6.65
N VAL A 101 -22.39 11.65 -7.74
CA VAL A 101 -21.09 12.28 -8.00
C VAL A 101 -21.16 13.81 -7.95
N PRO A 102 -22.13 14.50 -8.64
CA PRO A 102 -22.22 15.94 -8.60
C PRO A 102 -22.50 16.49 -7.20
N ARG A 103 -23.23 15.74 -6.38
CA ARG A 103 -23.60 16.14 -5.01
C ARG A 103 -22.41 16.14 -4.04
N HIS A 104 -21.43 15.24 -4.26
CA HIS A 104 -20.32 15.04 -3.35
C HIS A 104 -18.95 15.37 -3.98
N TRP A 105 -18.92 16.05 -5.12
CA TRP A 105 -17.74 16.29 -5.93
C TRP A 105 -16.55 16.86 -5.16
N ARG A 106 -16.76 17.79 -4.20
CA ARG A 106 -15.68 18.40 -3.41
C ARG A 106 -14.94 17.36 -2.55
N ARG A 107 -15.69 16.47 -1.88
CA ARG A 107 -15.09 15.39 -1.07
C ARG A 107 -14.39 14.38 -1.94
N MET A 108 -15.00 14.02 -3.06
CA MET A 108 -14.42 13.09 -4.03
C MET A 108 -13.17 13.67 -4.67
N ALA A 109 -13.15 14.96 -5.01
CA ALA A 109 -11.98 15.65 -5.54
C ALA A 109 -10.84 15.68 -4.52
N LEU A 110 -11.12 15.98 -3.26
CA LEU A 110 -10.09 15.96 -2.20
C LEU A 110 -9.47 14.56 -2.07
N ILE A 111 -10.29 13.51 -1.98
CA ILE A 111 -9.82 12.12 -1.91
C ILE A 111 -9.03 11.75 -3.17
N GLY A 112 -9.52 12.16 -4.35
CA GLY A 112 -8.85 11.89 -5.62
C GLY A 112 -7.49 12.56 -5.72
N VAL A 113 -7.38 13.84 -5.36
CA VAL A 113 -6.12 14.60 -5.39
C VAL A 113 -5.10 14.01 -4.39
N THR A 114 -5.52 13.75 -3.16
CA THR A 114 -4.63 13.16 -2.15
C THR A 114 -4.20 11.75 -2.52
N GLY A 115 -5.11 10.94 -3.05
CA GLY A 115 -4.81 9.58 -3.53
C GLY A 115 -3.87 9.59 -4.73
N PHE A 116 -4.10 10.50 -5.69
CA PHE A 116 -3.21 10.67 -6.85
C PHE A 116 -1.81 11.11 -6.44
N ALA A 117 -1.70 12.11 -5.54
CA ALA A 117 -0.41 12.56 -5.03
C ALA A 117 0.35 11.42 -4.32
N GLY A 118 -0.34 10.62 -3.50
CA GLY A 118 0.25 9.44 -2.87
C GLY A 118 0.74 8.41 -3.90
N SER A 119 -0.06 8.13 -4.92
CA SER A 119 0.32 7.23 -6.00
C SER A 119 1.53 7.73 -6.77
N LEU A 120 1.59 9.04 -7.06
CA LEU A 120 2.72 9.68 -7.73
C LEU A 120 4.03 9.46 -6.95
N CYS A 121 4.00 9.70 -5.64
CA CYS A 121 5.15 9.46 -4.78
C CYS A 121 5.61 7.98 -4.79
N TRP A 122 4.67 7.03 -4.79
CA TRP A 122 4.98 5.60 -4.88
C TRP A 122 5.61 5.24 -6.23
N PHE A 123 5.07 5.73 -7.35
CA PHE A 123 5.62 5.47 -8.68
C PHE A 123 7.03 6.04 -8.82
N TRP A 124 7.27 7.25 -8.34
CA TRP A 124 8.61 7.85 -8.32
C TRP A 124 9.58 7.03 -7.46
N ALA A 125 9.16 6.61 -6.27
CA ALA A 125 9.99 5.76 -5.42
C ALA A 125 10.37 4.44 -6.13
N PHE A 126 9.43 3.78 -6.80
CA PHE A 126 9.70 2.57 -7.56
C PHE A 126 10.61 2.81 -8.78
N SER A 127 10.55 3.99 -9.41
CA SER A 127 11.45 4.33 -10.51
C SER A 127 12.89 4.56 -10.06
N LEU A 128 13.07 5.08 -8.84
CA LEU A 128 14.39 5.48 -8.33
C LEU A 128 15.15 4.32 -7.68
N THR A 129 14.45 3.39 -7.03
CA THR A 129 15.10 2.35 -6.22
C THR A 129 14.44 0.99 -6.34
N LEU A 130 14.99 -0.01 -5.64
CA LEU A 130 14.45 -1.37 -5.64
C LEU A 130 13.12 -1.44 -4.89
N VAL A 131 12.21 -2.27 -5.40
CA VAL A 131 10.88 -2.51 -4.82
C VAL A 131 10.97 -2.89 -3.34
N VAL A 132 11.99 -3.66 -2.97
CA VAL A 132 12.22 -4.11 -1.59
C VAL A 132 12.41 -2.95 -0.63
N TYR A 133 13.25 -1.96 -1.00
CA TYR A 133 13.49 -0.77 -0.16
C TYR A 133 12.25 0.10 -0.05
N VAL A 134 11.57 0.33 -1.17
CA VAL A 134 10.31 1.10 -1.18
C VAL A 134 9.27 0.44 -0.28
N LYS A 135 9.12 -0.88 -0.35
CA LYS A 135 8.17 -1.61 0.49
C LYS A 135 8.59 -1.64 1.96
N ALA A 136 9.88 -1.74 2.27
CA ALA A 136 10.38 -1.67 3.64
C ALA A 136 10.05 -0.30 4.27
N VAL A 137 10.36 0.80 3.56
CA VAL A 137 10.01 2.15 4.02
C VAL A 137 8.50 2.34 4.12
N GLY A 138 7.74 1.77 3.19
CA GLY A 138 6.27 1.80 3.22
C GLY A 138 5.67 1.22 4.50
N GLN A 139 6.37 0.28 5.18
CA GLN A 139 5.93 -0.24 6.47
C GLN A 139 5.90 0.80 7.59
N LEU A 140 6.56 1.97 7.42
CA LEU A 140 6.42 3.09 8.35
C LEU A 140 4.97 3.59 8.48
N GLU A 141 4.13 3.33 7.49
CA GLU A 141 2.69 3.59 7.57
C GLU A 141 2.07 2.94 8.82
N SER A 142 2.44 1.68 9.11
CA SER A 142 1.97 0.97 10.29
C SER A 142 2.44 1.64 11.59
N VAL A 143 3.65 2.21 11.60
CA VAL A 143 4.17 2.96 12.74
C VAL A 143 3.37 4.25 12.96
N PHE A 144 3.12 4.99 11.87
CA PHE A 144 2.28 6.20 11.94
C PHE A 144 0.85 5.89 12.38
N ALA A 145 0.26 4.79 11.90
CA ALA A 145 -1.07 4.36 12.34
C ALA A 145 -1.12 4.10 13.85
N VAL A 146 -0.10 3.42 14.41
CA VAL A 146 0.02 3.18 15.85
C VAL A 146 0.20 4.49 16.62
N VAL A 147 1.06 5.39 16.15
CA VAL A 147 1.27 6.70 16.77
C VAL A 147 -0.02 7.53 16.77
N LEU A 148 -0.74 7.56 15.65
CA LEU A 148 -2.03 8.25 15.56
C LEU A 148 -3.07 7.64 16.50
N ALA A 149 -3.15 6.31 16.60
CA ALA A 149 -4.05 5.63 17.53
C ALA A 149 -3.76 6.01 18.99
N LEU A 150 -2.49 6.12 19.35
CA LEU A 150 -2.07 6.51 20.71
C LEU A 150 -2.35 8.00 20.99
N VAL A 151 -2.00 8.88 20.06
CA VAL A 151 -2.04 10.35 20.28
C VAL A 151 -3.43 10.91 20.10
N VAL A 152 -4.12 10.52 19.01
CA VAL A 152 -5.43 11.09 18.63
C VAL A 152 -6.56 10.35 19.33
N TRP A 153 -6.59 9.02 19.23
CA TRP A 153 -7.67 8.21 19.83
C TRP A 153 -7.41 7.76 21.26
N ARG A 154 -6.17 7.94 21.76
CA ARG A 154 -5.77 7.56 23.12
C ARG A 154 -6.09 6.08 23.46
N GLU A 155 -6.00 5.23 22.47
CA GLU A 155 -6.24 3.79 22.61
C GLU A 155 -5.09 3.12 23.38
N ARG A 156 -5.29 2.87 24.68
CA ARG A 156 -4.27 2.23 25.54
C ARG A 156 -3.96 0.78 25.15
N GLU A 157 -4.86 0.11 24.46
CA GLU A 157 -4.62 -1.26 23.98
C GLU A 157 -3.47 -1.32 22.96
N VAL A 158 -3.26 -0.25 22.21
CA VAL A 158 -2.19 -0.13 21.19
C VAL A 158 -0.80 -0.07 21.82
N VAL A 159 -0.68 0.31 23.11
CA VAL A 159 0.60 0.29 23.85
C VAL A 159 1.25 -1.10 23.85
N ARG A 160 0.45 -2.16 23.83
CA ARG A 160 0.94 -3.54 23.75
C ARG A 160 1.61 -3.87 22.41
N GLN A 161 1.34 -3.11 21.39
CA GLN A 161 1.93 -3.29 20.06
C GLN A 161 3.29 -2.58 19.92
N LEU A 162 3.67 -1.70 20.88
CA LEU A 162 4.92 -0.95 20.83
C LEU A 162 6.19 -1.83 20.65
N PRO A 163 6.33 -2.98 21.32
CA PRO A 163 7.50 -3.83 21.10
C PRO A 163 7.58 -4.39 19.68
N ALA A 164 6.43 -4.74 19.08
CA ALA A 164 6.35 -5.21 17.71
C ALA A 164 6.65 -4.09 16.71
N VAL A 165 6.20 -2.86 16.99
CA VAL A 165 6.52 -1.66 16.21
C VAL A 165 8.01 -1.36 16.29
N ALA A 166 8.63 -1.44 17.46
CA ALA A 166 10.06 -1.25 17.63
C ALA A 166 10.87 -2.27 16.81
N LEU A 167 10.46 -3.54 16.82
CA LEU A 167 11.08 -4.59 16.01
C LEU A 167 10.92 -4.33 14.50
N LEU A 168 9.75 -3.83 14.09
CA LEU A 168 9.49 -3.45 12.70
C LEU A 168 10.43 -2.32 12.26
N VAL A 169 10.54 -1.25 13.06
CA VAL A 169 11.44 -0.12 12.78
C VAL A 169 12.89 -0.59 12.69
N LEU A 170 13.32 -1.44 13.62
CA LEU A 170 14.67 -2.01 13.59
C LEU A 170 14.90 -2.82 12.31
N GLY A 171 13.92 -3.61 11.88
CA GLY A 171 13.97 -4.34 10.62
C GLY A 171 14.08 -3.44 9.40
N ILE A 172 13.38 -2.31 9.38
CA ILE A 172 13.47 -1.31 8.30
C ILE A 172 14.87 -0.70 8.27
N VAL A 173 15.40 -0.30 9.42
CA VAL A 173 16.75 0.28 9.54
C VAL A 173 17.80 -0.70 9.01
N VAL A 174 17.73 -1.97 9.43
CA VAL A 174 18.66 -3.01 8.93
C VAL A 174 18.58 -3.15 7.40
N VAL A 175 17.37 -3.12 6.82
CA VAL A 175 17.20 -3.22 5.35
C VAL A 175 17.79 -2.00 4.63
N LEU A 176 17.68 -0.80 5.22
CA LEU A 176 18.19 0.43 4.60
C LEU A 176 19.72 0.53 4.63
N PHE A 177 20.36 -0.07 5.63
CA PHE A 177 21.83 -0.05 5.80
C PHE A 177 22.51 -1.33 5.29
N SER A 178 21.77 -2.27 4.75
CA SER A 178 22.28 -3.52 4.13
C SER A 178 22.50 -3.36 2.63
#